data_27bddab3f3c5a64e1ee90f4b02e7d08b
#
_entry.id   27bddab3f3c5a64e1ee90f4b02e7d08b
#
_cell.length_a   1.000
_cell.length_b   1.000
_cell.length_c   1.000
_cell.angle_alpha   90.00
_cell.angle_beta   90.00
_cell.angle_gamma   90.00
#
_symmetry.space_group_name_H-M   'P 1'
#
loop_
_entity.id
_entity.type
_entity.pdbx_description
1 polymer ?
#
loop_
_entity_poly.entity_id
_entity_poly.type
_entity_poly.pdbx_seq_one_letter_code
_entity_poly.pdbx_strand_id
1 'polypeptide(L)'
;ICRKVSIKKLKSYICKLLIQLNNLFKINMELKLFKRWNNIIALSVLIISSITYLLTIESTASFWDCGEFIASSYKLEVGHPPGNPVFQLFARIFTLFGDASSAAVLVNALSALCSAFTIFFLYLTIVHFGKRIIEITGDALTTSNAIALFGAGIVGSLAYCWSDTFWFSAVEGEVYAMSSLFTAAVFWAMLKWEE
;
A
#
# COMPACT_ATOMS: atom_id res chain seq x y z
N ILE A 1 18.81 -56.46 -27.32
CA ILE A 1 17.48 -55.74 -27.48
C ILE A 1 17.09 -55.04 -26.16
N CYS A 2 17.19 -55.68 -25.00
CA CYS A 2 16.82 -55.08 -23.69
C CYS A 2 17.57 -53.77 -23.33
N ARG A 3 18.89 -53.64 -23.63
CA ARG A 3 19.67 -52.42 -23.33
C ARG A 3 19.23 -51.19 -24.12
N LYS A 4 18.83 -51.33 -25.39
CA LYS A 4 18.39 -50.19 -26.23
C LYS A 4 17.03 -49.63 -25.78
N VAL A 5 16.13 -50.45 -25.24
CA VAL A 5 14.83 -50.01 -24.70
C VAL A 5 15.03 -49.23 -23.41
N SER A 6 15.96 -49.64 -22.53
CA SER A 6 16.30 -48.93 -21.29
C SER A 6 16.85 -47.53 -21.54
N ILE A 7 17.74 -47.35 -22.53
CA ILE A 7 18.34 -46.06 -22.88
C ILE A 7 17.30 -45.09 -23.46
N LYS A 8 16.34 -45.58 -24.28
CA LYS A 8 15.24 -44.74 -24.80
C LYS A 8 14.31 -44.25 -23.67
N LYS A 9 13.98 -45.10 -22.72
CA LYS A 9 13.18 -44.73 -21.55
C LYS A 9 13.92 -43.67 -20.70
N LEU A 10 15.20 -43.87 -20.43
CA LEU A 10 16.02 -42.92 -19.67
C LEU A 10 16.13 -41.58 -20.36
N LYS A 11 16.34 -41.53 -21.68
CA LYS A 11 16.33 -40.25 -22.45
C LYS A 11 14.98 -39.54 -22.38
N SER A 12 13.86 -40.29 -22.44
CA SER A 12 12.52 -39.74 -22.30
C SER A 12 12.28 -39.10 -20.91
N TYR A 13 12.74 -39.75 -19.85
CA TYR A 13 12.66 -39.22 -18.48
C TYR A 13 13.51 -37.95 -18.30
N ILE A 14 14.74 -37.95 -18.80
CA ILE A 14 15.64 -36.80 -18.75
C ILE A 14 15.03 -35.64 -19.54
N CYS A 15 14.48 -35.87 -20.72
CA CYS A 15 13.82 -34.81 -21.52
C CYS A 15 12.61 -34.23 -20.79
N LYS A 16 11.75 -35.04 -20.16
CA LYS A 16 10.63 -34.58 -19.34
C LYS A 16 11.09 -33.73 -18.14
N LEU A 17 12.14 -34.21 -17.46
CA LEU A 17 12.71 -33.46 -16.32
C LEU A 17 13.28 -32.13 -16.72
N LEU A 18 13.99 -32.05 -17.85
CA LEU A 18 14.53 -30.79 -18.40
C LEU A 18 13.42 -29.80 -18.80
N ILE A 19 12.33 -30.30 -19.39
CA ILE A 19 11.16 -29.47 -19.72
C ILE A 19 10.50 -28.92 -18.43
N GLN A 20 10.34 -29.76 -17.40
CA GLN A 20 9.81 -29.34 -16.11
C GLN A 20 10.69 -28.28 -15.44
N LEU A 21 12.01 -28.49 -15.43
CA LEU A 21 12.97 -27.54 -14.86
C LEU A 21 12.94 -26.19 -15.61
N ASN A 22 12.88 -26.23 -16.93
CA ASN A 22 12.80 -25.01 -17.75
C ASN A 22 11.49 -24.24 -17.50
N ASN A 23 10.36 -24.97 -17.37
CA ASN A 23 9.08 -24.34 -17.04
C ASN A 23 9.09 -23.73 -15.63
N LEU A 24 9.64 -24.42 -14.63
CA LEU A 24 9.81 -23.90 -13.27
C LEU A 24 10.70 -22.65 -13.24
N PHE A 25 11.80 -22.65 -14.00
CA PHE A 25 12.69 -21.48 -14.10
C PHE A 25 11.97 -20.31 -14.75
N LYS A 26 11.21 -20.52 -15.80
CA LYS A 26 10.41 -19.49 -16.49
C LYS A 26 9.34 -18.91 -15.57
N ILE A 27 8.59 -19.75 -14.86
CA ILE A 27 7.56 -19.32 -13.89
C ILE A 27 8.18 -18.48 -12.78
N ASN A 28 9.32 -18.90 -12.22
CA ASN A 28 10.01 -18.14 -11.18
C ASN A 28 10.52 -16.77 -11.67
N MET A 29 10.95 -16.70 -12.92
CA MET A 29 11.38 -15.44 -13.54
C MET A 29 10.20 -14.48 -13.72
N GLU A 30 9.07 -14.96 -14.20
CA GLU A 30 7.84 -14.17 -14.37
C GLU A 30 7.31 -13.65 -13.04
N LEU A 31 7.31 -14.48 -11.99
CA LEU A 31 6.93 -14.06 -10.63
C LEU A 31 7.83 -12.97 -10.05
N LYS A 32 9.15 -13.07 -10.26
CA LYS A 32 10.09 -12.02 -9.82
C LYS A 32 9.84 -10.69 -10.55
N LEU A 33 9.57 -10.77 -11.84
CA LEU A 33 9.28 -9.59 -12.66
C LEU A 33 7.95 -8.94 -12.23
N PHE A 34 6.91 -9.73 -11.99
CA PHE A 34 5.64 -9.27 -11.46
C PHE A 34 5.80 -8.55 -10.12
N LYS A 35 6.50 -9.17 -9.16
CA LYS A 35 6.75 -8.54 -7.85
C LYS A 35 7.51 -7.22 -7.97
N ARG A 36 8.50 -7.15 -8.86
CA ARG A 36 9.27 -5.92 -9.09
C ARG A 36 8.38 -4.80 -9.62
N TRP A 37 7.58 -5.06 -10.66
CA TRP A 37 6.66 -4.06 -11.22
C TRP A 37 5.57 -3.66 -10.23
N ASN A 38 5.00 -4.62 -9.51
CA ASN A 38 4.03 -4.32 -8.46
C ASN A 38 4.57 -3.34 -7.43
N ASN A 39 5.81 -3.54 -6.96
CA ASN A 39 6.42 -2.64 -5.98
C ASN A 39 6.73 -1.25 -6.57
N ILE A 40 7.18 -1.19 -7.83
CA ILE A 40 7.45 0.09 -8.51
C ILE A 40 6.14 0.89 -8.65
N ILE A 41 5.06 0.24 -9.10
CA ILE A 41 3.76 0.89 -9.26
C ILE A 41 3.19 1.31 -7.89
N ALA A 42 3.29 0.46 -6.87
CA ALA A 42 2.87 0.80 -5.52
C ALA A 42 3.59 2.05 -4.99
N LEU A 43 4.91 2.14 -5.17
CA LEU A 43 5.69 3.33 -4.81
C LEU A 43 5.28 4.55 -5.65
N SER A 44 4.97 4.37 -6.92
CA SER A 44 4.49 5.47 -7.77
C SER A 44 3.13 6.00 -7.28
N VAL A 45 2.21 5.11 -6.88
CA VAL A 45 0.93 5.48 -6.26
C VAL A 45 1.16 6.24 -4.95
N LEU A 46 2.07 5.77 -4.09
CA LEU A 46 2.44 6.47 -2.86
C LEU A 46 2.97 7.88 -3.13
N ILE A 47 3.86 8.03 -4.11
CA ILE A 47 4.44 9.33 -4.47
C ILE A 47 3.36 10.27 -5.00
N ILE A 48 2.50 9.80 -5.90
CA ILE A 48 1.41 10.60 -6.47
C ILE A 48 0.45 11.07 -5.38
N SER A 49 -0.01 10.18 -4.51
CA SER A 49 -0.91 10.54 -3.40
C SER A 49 -0.23 11.47 -2.39
N SER A 50 1.05 11.22 -2.05
CA SER A 50 1.81 12.13 -1.17
C SER A 50 1.94 13.52 -1.75
N ILE A 51 2.29 13.65 -3.03
CA ILE A 51 2.39 14.95 -3.71
C ILE A 51 1.03 15.63 -3.74
N THR A 52 -0.04 14.91 -4.08
CA THR A 52 -1.40 15.46 -4.11
C THR A 52 -1.76 16.07 -2.75
N TYR A 53 -1.63 15.32 -1.66
CA TYR A 53 -2.05 15.80 -0.35
C TYR A 53 -1.13 16.87 0.22
N LEU A 54 0.20 16.75 0.05
CA LEU A 54 1.14 17.75 0.54
C LEU A 54 1.06 19.09 -0.22
N LEU A 55 0.71 19.09 -1.51
CA LEU A 55 0.50 20.32 -2.27
C LEU A 55 -0.83 21.01 -1.96
N THR A 56 -1.80 20.28 -1.43
CA THR A 56 -3.14 20.78 -1.09
C THR A 56 -3.40 20.82 0.41
N ILE A 57 -2.33 20.70 1.20
CA ILE A 57 -2.39 20.68 2.65
C ILE A 57 -3.00 21.97 3.19
N GLU A 58 -3.86 21.86 4.21
CA GLU A 58 -4.38 23.02 4.91
C GLU A 58 -3.23 23.72 5.66
N SER A 59 -3.08 25.02 5.44
CA SER A 59 -1.99 25.80 6.05
C SER A 59 -2.26 26.23 7.48
N THR A 60 -3.53 26.14 7.91
CA THR A 60 -4.02 26.59 9.21
C THR A 60 -4.80 25.46 9.91
N ALA A 61 -5.44 25.77 11.01
CA ALA A 61 -6.42 24.90 11.63
C ALA A 61 -7.71 24.91 10.82
N SER A 62 -8.18 23.72 10.41
CA SER A 62 -9.47 23.51 9.80
C SER A 62 -10.59 23.59 10.85
N PHE A 63 -11.84 23.28 10.45
CA PHE A 63 -12.98 23.22 11.35
C PHE A 63 -12.90 22.01 12.29
N TRP A 64 -13.85 21.92 13.21
CA TRP A 64 -13.99 20.84 14.18
C TRP A 64 -12.81 20.75 15.15
N ASP A 65 -12.36 19.56 15.46
CA ASP A 65 -11.37 19.27 16.49
C ASP A 65 -9.91 19.47 16.02
N CYS A 66 -9.70 19.80 14.74
CA CYS A 66 -8.37 19.95 14.15
C CYS A 66 -7.49 20.97 14.94
N GLY A 67 -8.06 22.11 15.32
CA GLY A 67 -7.37 23.11 16.14
C GLY A 67 -6.94 22.60 17.51
N GLU A 68 -7.78 21.80 18.15
CA GLU A 68 -7.46 21.15 19.43
C GLU A 68 -6.33 20.11 19.24
N PHE A 69 -6.40 19.27 18.21
CA PHE A 69 -5.36 18.27 17.94
C PHE A 69 -4.01 18.92 17.64
N ILE A 70 -3.98 20.02 16.92
CA ILE A 70 -2.76 20.80 16.67
C ILE A 70 -2.18 21.36 17.99
N ALA A 71 -3.00 22.03 18.79
CA ALA A 71 -2.57 22.65 20.02
C ALA A 71 -2.12 21.64 21.08
N SER A 72 -2.93 20.60 21.30
CA SER A 72 -2.64 19.55 22.26
C SER A 72 -1.40 18.72 21.87
N SER A 73 -1.19 18.46 20.59
CA SER A 73 0.01 17.78 20.10
C SER A 73 1.25 18.65 20.26
N TYR A 74 1.17 19.95 19.94
CA TYR A 74 2.30 20.86 20.07
C TYR A 74 2.77 21.02 21.51
N LYS A 75 1.85 21.08 22.47
CA LYS A 75 2.15 21.26 23.89
C LYS A 75 2.20 19.95 24.69
N LEU A 76 1.84 18.80 24.09
CA LEU A 76 1.62 17.52 24.80
C LEU A 76 0.56 17.65 25.91
N GLU A 77 -0.55 18.31 25.62
CA GLU A 77 -1.69 18.40 26.51
C GLU A 77 -2.68 17.25 26.26
N VAL A 78 -3.55 17.00 27.23
CA VAL A 78 -4.62 16.01 27.10
C VAL A 78 -5.80 16.64 26.35
N GLY A 79 -6.21 16.04 25.24
CA GLY A 79 -7.40 16.44 24.51
C GLY A 79 -8.70 16.01 25.17
N HIS A 80 -9.85 16.37 24.58
CA HIS A 80 -11.16 15.96 25.08
C HIS A 80 -11.34 14.43 25.09
N PRO A 81 -12.18 13.88 25.99
CA PRO A 81 -12.45 12.44 26.03
C PRO A 81 -13.08 11.91 24.73
N PRO A 82 -12.69 10.70 24.27
CA PRO A 82 -11.85 9.70 24.95
C PRO A 82 -10.34 9.90 24.79
N GLY A 83 -9.90 10.96 24.07
CA GLY A 83 -8.50 11.23 23.80
C GLY A 83 -7.91 10.39 22.66
N ASN A 84 -6.77 10.83 22.14
CA ASN A 84 -6.08 10.23 20.99
C ASN A 84 -4.56 10.20 21.20
N PRO A 85 -4.06 9.56 22.27
CA PRO A 85 -2.67 9.69 22.70
C PRO A 85 -1.66 9.26 21.63
N VAL A 86 -1.97 8.24 20.84
CA VAL A 86 -1.09 7.77 19.76
C VAL A 86 -0.92 8.84 18.69
N PHE A 87 -2.02 9.45 18.23
CA PHE A 87 -1.97 10.53 17.25
C PHE A 87 -1.16 11.72 17.78
N GLN A 88 -1.44 12.15 19.00
CA GLN A 88 -0.76 13.29 19.64
C GLN A 88 0.75 13.07 19.77
N LEU A 89 1.20 11.86 20.14
CA LEU A 89 2.62 11.53 20.22
C LEU A 89 3.31 11.60 18.85
N PHE A 90 2.70 11.03 17.82
CA PHE A 90 3.24 11.13 16.46
C PHE A 90 3.22 12.56 15.94
N ALA A 91 2.13 13.29 16.16
CA ALA A 91 2.01 14.69 15.78
C ALA A 91 3.04 15.57 16.53
N ARG A 92 3.33 15.26 17.80
CA ARG A 92 4.41 15.92 18.56
C ARG A 92 5.77 15.71 17.91
N ILE A 93 6.07 14.51 17.42
CA ILE A 93 7.34 14.26 16.71
C ILE A 93 7.45 15.16 15.49
N PHE A 94 6.37 15.36 14.73
CA PHE A 94 6.36 16.27 13.58
C PHE A 94 6.56 17.72 14.00
N THR A 95 5.91 18.17 15.07
CA THR A 95 6.04 19.55 15.55
C THR A 95 7.40 19.88 16.16
N LEU A 96 8.27 18.88 16.42
CA LEU A 96 9.67 19.11 16.83
C LEU A 96 10.54 19.69 15.69
N PHE A 97 10.09 19.58 14.44
CA PHE A 97 10.81 20.10 13.28
C PHE A 97 10.48 21.57 12.96
N GLY A 98 9.65 22.23 13.78
CA GLY A 98 9.27 23.62 13.60
C GLY A 98 8.86 24.30 14.90
N ASP A 99 8.38 25.52 14.76
CA ASP A 99 7.90 26.35 15.85
C ASP A 99 6.36 26.39 15.92
N ALA A 100 5.82 27.20 16.82
CA ALA A 100 4.38 27.32 17.00
C ALA A 100 3.64 27.83 15.73
N SER A 101 4.31 28.61 14.89
CA SER A 101 3.72 29.14 13.65
C SER A 101 3.57 28.08 12.55
N SER A 102 4.39 27.04 12.58
CA SER A 102 4.39 25.91 11.63
C SER A 102 3.67 24.68 12.16
N ALA A 103 3.23 24.67 13.42
CA ALA A 103 2.64 23.50 14.06
C ALA A 103 1.43 22.95 13.29
N ALA A 104 0.56 23.79 12.76
CA ALA A 104 -0.60 23.38 11.97
C ALA A 104 -0.17 22.57 10.72
N VAL A 105 0.71 23.16 9.91
CA VAL A 105 1.20 22.50 8.69
C VAL A 105 1.89 21.18 8.99
N LEU A 106 2.65 21.10 10.09
CA LEU A 106 3.38 19.89 10.47
C LEU A 106 2.43 18.75 10.92
N VAL A 107 1.38 19.08 11.68
CA VAL A 107 0.35 18.11 12.09
C VAL A 107 -0.49 17.67 10.88
N ASN A 108 -0.88 18.60 10.02
CA ASN A 108 -1.60 18.30 8.79
C ASN A 108 -0.73 17.44 7.84
N ALA A 109 0.59 17.66 7.80
CA ALA A 109 1.51 16.82 7.03
C ALA A 109 1.57 15.36 7.51
N LEU A 110 1.45 15.14 8.82
CA LEU A 110 1.31 13.77 9.36
C LEU A 110 0.07 13.09 8.78
N SER A 111 -1.10 13.75 8.80
CA SER A 111 -2.34 13.23 8.23
C SER A 111 -2.22 12.96 6.73
N ALA A 112 -1.61 13.89 5.98
CA ALA A 112 -1.34 13.72 4.55
C ALA A 112 -0.49 12.48 4.25
N LEU A 113 0.57 12.26 5.00
CA LEU A 113 1.43 11.08 4.83
C LEU A 113 0.72 9.79 5.25
N CYS A 114 0.00 9.78 6.38
CA CYS A 114 -0.80 8.63 6.80
C CYS A 114 -1.82 8.23 5.72
N SER A 115 -2.50 9.21 5.14
CA SER A 115 -3.47 8.99 4.05
C SER A 115 -2.80 8.45 2.80
N ALA A 116 -1.64 8.98 2.41
CA ALA A 116 -0.88 8.48 1.26
C ALA A 116 -0.45 7.02 1.45
N PHE A 117 0.01 6.64 2.64
CA PHE A 117 0.30 5.23 2.96
C PHE A 117 -0.95 4.36 2.98
N THR A 118 -2.11 4.88 3.37
CA THR A 118 -3.39 4.17 3.24
C THR A 118 -3.67 3.81 1.78
N ILE A 119 -3.50 4.75 0.85
CA ILE A 119 -3.67 4.54 -0.59
C ILE A 119 -2.66 3.50 -1.12
N PHE A 120 -1.41 3.54 -0.66
CA PHE A 120 -0.39 2.55 -0.98
C PHE A 120 -0.83 1.13 -0.58
N PHE A 121 -1.30 0.93 0.66
CA PHE A 121 -1.78 -0.38 1.11
C PHE A 121 -3.06 -0.80 0.40
N LEU A 122 -3.94 0.13 0.05
CA LEU A 122 -5.13 -0.15 -0.74
C LEU A 122 -4.76 -0.69 -2.13
N TYR A 123 -3.81 -0.05 -2.82
CA TYR A 123 -3.29 -0.55 -4.10
C TYR A 123 -2.79 -2.00 -3.95
N LEU A 124 -1.93 -2.26 -2.98
CA LEU A 124 -1.38 -3.59 -2.75
C LEU A 124 -2.47 -4.63 -2.46
N THR A 125 -3.49 -4.24 -1.71
CA THR A 125 -4.64 -5.09 -1.37
C THR A 125 -5.47 -5.45 -2.61
N ILE A 126 -5.76 -4.48 -3.48
CA ILE A 126 -6.50 -4.71 -4.73
C ILE A 126 -5.75 -5.69 -5.62
N VAL A 127 -4.44 -5.48 -5.81
CA VAL A 127 -3.61 -6.38 -6.64
C VAL A 127 -3.51 -7.77 -6.01
N HIS A 128 -3.41 -7.88 -4.68
CA HIS A 128 -3.36 -9.16 -3.98
C HIS A 128 -4.66 -9.96 -4.20
N PHE A 129 -5.83 -9.34 -3.99
CA PHE A 129 -7.11 -10.02 -4.22
C PHE A 129 -7.31 -10.40 -5.68
N GLY A 130 -6.98 -9.51 -6.61
CA GLY A 130 -7.08 -9.82 -8.02
C GLY A 130 -6.18 -10.99 -8.43
N LYS A 131 -4.96 -11.07 -7.90
CA LYS A 131 -4.07 -12.22 -8.09
C LYS A 131 -4.69 -13.49 -7.51
N ARG A 132 -5.27 -13.43 -6.31
CA ARG A 132 -5.91 -14.56 -5.65
C ARG A 132 -7.11 -15.09 -6.45
N ILE A 133 -7.89 -14.21 -7.07
CA ILE A 133 -9.00 -14.59 -7.96
C ILE A 133 -8.48 -15.39 -9.16
N ILE A 134 -7.41 -14.91 -9.82
CA ILE A 134 -6.80 -15.62 -10.97
C ILE A 134 -6.33 -17.02 -10.54
N GLU A 135 -5.71 -17.15 -9.37
CA GLU A 135 -5.26 -18.44 -8.83
C GLU A 135 -6.44 -19.39 -8.57
N ILE A 136 -7.55 -18.89 -8.01
CA ILE A 136 -8.75 -19.70 -7.71
C ILE A 136 -9.45 -20.14 -8.99
N THR A 137 -9.49 -19.31 -10.05
CA THR A 137 -10.07 -19.67 -11.34
C THR A 137 -9.21 -20.66 -12.14
N GLY A 138 -8.00 -20.94 -11.66
CA GLY A 138 -7.05 -21.86 -12.31
C GLY A 138 -6.37 -21.25 -13.55
N ASP A 139 -6.49 -19.92 -13.73
CA ASP A 139 -5.84 -19.21 -14.81
C ASP A 139 -4.34 -18.98 -14.54
N ALA A 140 -3.55 -18.91 -15.61
CA ALA A 140 -2.15 -18.54 -15.51
C ALA A 140 -1.98 -17.03 -15.32
N LEU A 141 -0.97 -16.63 -14.55
CA LEU A 141 -0.57 -15.22 -14.45
C LEU A 141 0.17 -14.80 -15.73
N THR A 142 -0.62 -14.49 -16.77
CA THR A 142 -0.10 -13.99 -18.05
C THR A 142 0.24 -12.51 -17.96
N THR A 143 1.00 -11.99 -18.93
CA THR A 143 1.30 -10.55 -19.03
C THR A 143 0.01 -9.72 -19.14
N SER A 144 -1.00 -10.22 -19.87
CA SER A 144 -2.29 -9.55 -19.97
C SER A 144 -3.01 -9.43 -18.63
N ASN A 145 -3.06 -10.53 -17.88
CA ASN A 145 -3.65 -10.57 -16.54
C ASN A 145 -2.88 -9.65 -15.57
N ALA A 146 -1.54 -9.62 -15.64
CA ALA A 146 -0.73 -8.73 -14.83
C ALA A 146 -1.01 -7.25 -15.11
N ILE A 147 -1.13 -6.85 -16.38
CA ILE A 147 -1.49 -5.48 -16.77
C ILE A 147 -2.89 -5.12 -16.27
N ALA A 148 -3.86 -6.03 -16.40
CA ALA A 148 -5.21 -5.81 -15.90
C ALA A 148 -5.24 -5.63 -14.36
N LEU A 149 -4.46 -6.43 -13.61
CA LEU A 149 -4.33 -6.31 -12.16
C LEU A 149 -3.72 -4.97 -11.75
N PHE A 150 -2.63 -4.57 -12.39
CA PHE A 150 -1.99 -3.29 -12.10
C PHE A 150 -2.90 -2.11 -12.45
N GLY A 151 -3.60 -2.18 -13.58
CA GLY A 151 -4.59 -1.18 -13.98
C GLY A 151 -5.73 -1.07 -12.98
N ALA A 152 -6.32 -2.19 -12.55
CA ALA A 152 -7.35 -2.22 -11.52
C ALA A 152 -6.86 -1.63 -10.19
N GLY A 153 -5.63 -1.98 -9.79
CA GLY A 153 -5.00 -1.43 -8.58
C GLY A 153 -4.82 0.09 -8.64
N ILE A 154 -4.29 0.60 -9.75
CA ILE A 154 -4.08 2.05 -9.97
C ILE A 154 -5.43 2.78 -9.96
N VAL A 155 -6.38 2.34 -10.78
CA VAL A 155 -7.68 3.02 -10.89
C VAL A 155 -8.43 2.98 -9.57
N GLY A 156 -8.51 1.83 -8.89
CA GLY A 156 -9.23 1.68 -7.64
C GLY A 156 -8.62 2.50 -6.50
N SER A 157 -7.28 2.48 -6.35
CA SER A 157 -6.60 3.23 -5.30
C SER A 157 -6.62 4.75 -5.54
N LEU A 158 -6.40 5.20 -6.79
CA LEU A 158 -6.42 6.63 -7.10
C LEU A 158 -7.82 7.22 -7.13
N ALA A 159 -8.84 6.45 -7.52
CA ALA A 159 -10.23 6.87 -7.40
C ALA A 159 -10.60 7.16 -5.92
N TYR A 160 -10.13 6.31 -4.99
CA TYR A 160 -10.32 6.56 -3.57
C TYR A 160 -9.46 7.72 -3.07
N CYS A 161 -8.20 7.83 -3.55
CA CYS A 161 -7.28 8.95 -3.24
C CYS A 161 -7.92 10.31 -3.52
N TRP A 162 -8.62 10.44 -4.64
CA TRP A 162 -9.24 11.67 -5.08
C TRP A 162 -10.74 11.77 -4.78
N SER A 163 -11.27 10.85 -3.95
CA SER A 163 -12.63 11.01 -3.43
C SER A 163 -12.69 12.19 -2.46
N ASP A 164 -13.71 13.00 -2.57
CA ASP A 164 -13.88 14.24 -1.80
C ASP A 164 -13.72 14.03 -0.29
N THR A 165 -14.45 13.08 0.27
CA THR A 165 -14.42 12.77 1.70
C THR A 165 -13.03 12.34 2.21
N PHE A 166 -12.34 11.48 1.44
CA PHE A 166 -11.01 11.01 1.87
C PHE A 166 -9.95 12.09 1.71
N TRP A 167 -10.02 12.88 0.64
CA TRP A 167 -9.11 14.00 0.42
C TRP A 167 -9.23 15.04 1.51
N PHE A 168 -10.47 15.43 1.87
CA PHE A 168 -10.71 16.37 2.96
C PHE A 168 -10.03 15.93 4.25
N SER A 169 -10.27 14.70 4.71
CA SER A 169 -9.61 14.15 5.90
C SER A 169 -8.10 13.95 5.76
N ALA A 170 -7.57 13.89 4.54
CA ALA A 170 -6.14 13.69 4.31
C ALA A 170 -5.33 14.97 4.49
N VAL A 171 -5.91 16.14 4.25
CA VAL A 171 -5.19 17.43 4.22
C VAL A 171 -5.28 18.22 5.52
N GLU A 172 -6.00 17.72 6.50
CA GLU A 172 -6.19 18.34 7.82
C GLU A 172 -5.73 17.44 8.98
N GLY A 173 -5.43 18.02 10.12
CA GLY A 173 -4.88 17.36 11.30
C GLY A 173 -5.94 16.59 12.08
N GLU A 174 -6.38 15.46 11.53
CA GLU A 174 -7.43 14.61 12.08
C GLU A 174 -6.94 13.18 12.35
N VAL A 175 -7.52 12.57 13.36
CA VAL A 175 -7.19 11.19 13.79
C VAL A 175 -7.58 10.13 12.75
N TYR A 176 -8.52 10.46 11.86
CA TYR A 176 -9.07 9.52 10.86
C TYR A 176 -8.02 9.06 9.85
N ALA A 177 -7.11 9.93 9.46
CA ALA A 177 -6.01 9.59 8.55
C ALA A 177 -5.11 8.49 9.12
N MET A 178 -4.71 8.63 10.38
CA MET A 178 -3.88 7.63 11.07
C MET A 178 -4.66 6.35 11.35
N SER A 179 -5.92 6.42 11.74
CA SER A 179 -6.78 5.25 11.93
C SER A 179 -6.93 4.44 10.64
N SER A 180 -7.13 5.13 9.50
CA SER A 180 -7.20 4.52 8.18
C SER A 180 -5.89 3.82 7.81
N LEU A 181 -4.74 4.44 8.10
CA LEU A 181 -3.43 3.83 7.89
C LEU A 181 -3.27 2.53 8.69
N PHE A 182 -3.56 2.56 9.99
CA PHE A 182 -3.45 1.35 10.82
C PHE A 182 -4.38 0.25 10.34
N THR A 183 -5.61 0.58 9.98
CA THR A 183 -6.57 -0.38 9.43
C THR A 183 -6.04 -1.01 8.15
N ALA A 184 -5.58 -0.21 7.19
CA ALA A 184 -5.06 -0.70 5.92
C ALA A 184 -3.77 -1.52 6.08
N ALA A 185 -2.86 -1.08 6.96
CA ALA A 185 -1.59 -1.76 7.22
C ALA A 185 -1.81 -3.12 7.91
N VAL A 186 -2.67 -3.17 8.94
CA VAL A 186 -3.01 -4.42 9.65
C VAL A 186 -3.72 -5.39 8.71
N PHE A 187 -4.69 -4.90 7.93
CA PHE A 187 -5.38 -5.73 6.94
C PHE A 187 -4.41 -6.31 5.91
N TRP A 188 -3.50 -5.49 5.38
CA TRP A 188 -2.45 -5.95 4.48
C TRP A 188 -1.51 -6.97 5.15
N ALA A 189 -1.11 -6.73 6.40
CA ALA A 189 -0.28 -7.66 7.16
C ALA A 189 -0.97 -9.02 7.37
N MET A 190 -2.28 -9.03 7.63
CA MET A 190 -3.07 -10.27 7.75
C MET A 190 -3.11 -11.04 6.42
N LEU A 191 -3.30 -10.36 5.28
CA LEU A 191 -3.25 -11.00 3.96
C LEU A 191 -1.88 -11.60 3.68
N LYS A 192 -0.82 -10.96 4.14
CA LYS A 192 0.55 -11.49 4.01
C LYS A 192 0.87 -12.63 4.96
N TRP A 193 0.22 -12.67 6.10
CA TRP A 193 0.35 -13.79 7.03
C TRP A 193 -0.31 -15.06 6.50
N GLU A 194 -1.39 -14.93 5.72
CA GLU A 194 -2.11 -16.07 5.12
C GLU A 194 -1.35 -16.71 3.93
N GLU A 195 -0.47 -15.99 3.23
CA GLU A 195 0.37 -16.52 2.13
C GLU A 195 1.47 -17.46 2.64
#